data_2dff6323436b85b809f5fa7969ebd36d
#
_entry.id   2dff6323436b85b809f5fa7969ebd36d
#
_cell.length_a   1.000
_cell.length_b   1.000
_cell.length_c   1.000
_cell.angle_alpha   90.00
_cell.angle_beta   90.00
_cell.angle_gamma   90.00
#
_symmetry.space_group_name_H-M   'P 1'
#
loop_
_entity.id
_entity.type
_entity.pdbx_description
1 polymer ?
#
loop_
_entity_poly.entity_id
_entity_poly.type
_entity_poly.pdbx_seq_one_letter_code
_entity_poly.pdbx_strand_id
1 'polypeptide(L)'
;CPENKYTFKQQISFMRLISANLNGIRSADSKGFFLWLKTQEADVVCLQETRIQPEQLTDVMLEPDGLESAFEFAVKRGYSGVGLYFKKKPDRIQRGIGWTEMDTEGRFIQADFGKLSIVSLYLPSGSSGDVRQNFKFKVLEYFEKWLLEAKKSGRELIICGDWNIAHKEIDLKNWKNNQKNSGFLPEERAWLTKLFTDYGYVDVFRELNPNADQYTWWSNRGRAWEKNVGWRLDYQVASPGIAATASAESIYTAERFSDHAPLIIDYDYTL
;
A
#
# COMPACT_ATOMS: atom_id res chain seq x y z
N CYS A 1 -34.04 1.58 -46.03
CA CYS A 1 -32.69 1.59 -45.47
C CYS A 1 -32.79 1.49 -43.95
N PRO A 2 -32.27 0.43 -43.31
CA PRO A 2 -32.19 0.41 -41.85
C PRO A 2 -30.93 1.14 -41.40
N GLU A 3 -31.12 2.14 -40.54
CA GLU A 3 -30.04 2.85 -39.86
C GLU A 3 -29.31 1.92 -38.89
N ASN A 4 -28.06 1.70 -39.17
CA ASN A 4 -27.13 0.95 -38.34
C ASN A 4 -26.77 1.79 -37.11
N LYS A 5 -27.49 1.63 -35.99
CA LYS A 5 -27.11 2.18 -34.71
C LYS A 5 -25.96 1.37 -34.15
N TYR A 6 -24.72 1.76 -34.48
CA TYR A 6 -23.55 1.31 -33.73
C TYR A 6 -23.61 1.96 -32.35
N THR A 7 -24.10 1.21 -31.38
CA THR A 7 -23.89 1.50 -29.97
C THR A 7 -22.40 1.28 -29.70
N PHE A 8 -21.62 2.35 -29.62
CA PHE A 8 -20.32 2.33 -28.99
C PHE A 8 -20.52 1.87 -27.57
N LYS A 9 -20.22 0.59 -27.26
CA LYS A 9 -19.95 0.19 -25.90
C LYS A 9 -18.73 1.01 -25.47
N GLN A 10 -18.94 2.02 -24.66
CA GLN A 10 -17.87 2.68 -23.94
C GLN A 10 -17.11 1.55 -23.22
N GLN A 11 -15.90 1.26 -23.65
CA GLN A 11 -15.00 0.35 -22.98
C GLN A 11 -14.67 1.05 -21.65
N ILE A 12 -15.31 0.60 -20.57
CA ILE A 12 -15.02 1.09 -19.22
C ILE A 12 -13.58 0.72 -18.97
N SER A 13 -12.71 1.70 -19.06
CA SER A 13 -11.31 1.56 -18.70
C SER A 13 -11.23 1.64 -17.17
N PHE A 14 -10.66 0.64 -16.54
CA PHE A 14 -10.41 0.65 -15.10
C PHE A 14 -8.90 0.58 -14.83
N MET A 15 -8.48 1.15 -13.71
CA MET A 15 -7.12 1.07 -13.21
C MET A 15 -7.08 0.06 -12.07
N ARG A 16 -6.30 -1.02 -12.23
CA ARG A 16 -6.04 -1.97 -11.15
C ARG A 16 -4.78 -1.58 -10.39
N LEU A 17 -4.94 -1.31 -9.11
CA LEU A 17 -3.88 -0.91 -8.20
C LEU A 17 -3.68 -1.98 -7.11
N ILE A 18 -2.46 -2.51 -7.02
CA ILE A 18 -2.08 -3.54 -6.04
C ILE A 18 -1.10 -2.95 -5.04
N SER A 19 -1.31 -3.21 -3.76
CA SER A 19 -0.34 -2.95 -2.69
C SER A 19 0.11 -4.26 -2.08
N ALA A 20 1.42 -4.50 -1.98
CA ALA A 20 1.99 -5.75 -1.47
C ALA A 20 3.24 -5.49 -0.62
N ASN A 21 3.17 -5.75 0.68
CA ASN A 21 4.36 -5.89 1.52
C ASN A 21 4.95 -7.28 1.28
N LEU A 22 6.16 -7.34 0.73
CA LEU A 22 6.78 -8.58 0.29
C LEU A 22 7.59 -9.28 1.38
N ASN A 23 7.90 -8.61 2.48
CA ASN A 23 8.82 -9.12 3.52
C ASN A 23 10.10 -9.74 2.90
N GLY A 24 10.62 -9.06 1.88
CA GLY A 24 11.75 -9.46 1.05
C GLY A 24 11.33 -9.95 -0.35
N ILE A 25 11.68 -9.16 -1.37
CA ILE A 25 11.29 -9.44 -2.76
C ILE A 25 11.83 -10.78 -3.29
N ARG A 26 13.06 -11.18 -2.88
CA ARG A 26 13.65 -12.47 -3.26
C ARG A 26 12.87 -13.64 -2.64
N SER A 27 12.45 -13.51 -1.40
CA SER A 27 11.62 -14.52 -0.72
C SER A 27 10.24 -14.62 -1.36
N ALA A 28 9.64 -13.50 -1.72
CA ALA A 28 8.34 -13.47 -2.40
C ALA A 28 8.43 -14.07 -3.82
N ASP A 29 9.50 -13.79 -4.55
CA ASP A 29 9.79 -14.41 -5.86
C ASP A 29 9.85 -15.93 -5.76
N SER A 30 10.64 -16.45 -4.82
CA SER A 30 10.76 -17.90 -4.59
C SER A 30 9.44 -18.59 -4.21
N LYS A 31 8.45 -17.83 -3.76
CA LYS A 31 7.09 -18.29 -3.42
C LYS A 31 6.07 -18.04 -4.54
N GLY A 32 6.51 -17.60 -5.72
CA GLY A 32 5.67 -17.45 -6.89
C GLY A 32 5.01 -16.09 -7.08
N PHE A 33 5.43 -15.03 -6.34
CA PHE A 33 4.83 -13.70 -6.44
C PHE A 33 4.77 -13.17 -7.86
N PHE A 34 5.87 -13.26 -8.65
CA PHE A 34 5.89 -12.73 -10.02
C PHE A 34 5.07 -13.58 -10.98
N LEU A 35 4.96 -14.90 -10.77
CA LEU A 35 4.06 -15.74 -11.55
C LEU A 35 2.61 -15.37 -11.34
N TRP A 36 2.23 -15.11 -10.07
CA TRP A 36 0.92 -14.60 -9.71
C TRP A 36 0.68 -13.20 -10.30
N LEU A 37 1.64 -12.27 -10.13
CA LEU A 37 1.51 -10.89 -10.59
C LEU A 37 1.19 -10.81 -12.10
N LYS A 38 1.82 -11.65 -12.89
CA LYS A 38 1.56 -11.78 -14.34
C LYS A 38 0.09 -12.04 -14.67
N THR A 39 -0.66 -12.69 -13.79
CA THR A 39 -2.07 -13.02 -14.00
C THR A 39 -3.02 -11.90 -13.53
N GLN A 40 -2.50 -10.82 -12.93
CA GLN A 40 -3.34 -9.81 -12.28
C GLN A 40 -3.76 -8.67 -13.20
N GLU A 41 -3.12 -8.49 -14.35
CA GLU A 41 -3.37 -7.38 -15.28
C GLU A 41 -3.29 -6.00 -14.57
N ALA A 42 -2.33 -5.85 -13.65
CA ALA A 42 -2.16 -4.64 -12.85
C ALA A 42 -1.67 -3.46 -13.70
N ASP A 43 -2.19 -2.27 -13.44
CA ASP A 43 -1.70 -1.02 -14.03
C ASP A 43 -0.58 -0.40 -13.19
N VAL A 44 -0.72 -0.47 -11.86
CA VAL A 44 0.31 -0.04 -10.89
C VAL A 44 0.38 -1.02 -9.73
N VAL A 45 1.60 -1.31 -9.27
CA VAL A 45 1.86 -2.14 -8.09
C VAL A 45 2.77 -1.39 -7.14
N CYS A 46 2.33 -1.23 -5.90
CA CYS A 46 3.09 -0.61 -4.82
C CYS A 46 3.68 -1.70 -3.93
N LEU A 47 5.00 -1.72 -3.80
CA LEU A 47 5.73 -2.71 -3.01
C LEU A 47 6.28 -2.11 -1.74
N GLN A 48 6.23 -2.86 -0.65
CA GLN A 48 6.84 -2.51 0.62
C GLN A 48 7.75 -3.66 1.09
N GLU A 49 8.70 -3.34 1.96
CA GLU A 49 9.71 -4.28 2.46
C GLU A 49 10.39 -5.10 1.37
N THR A 50 10.92 -4.43 0.36
CA THR A 50 11.66 -5.10 -0.73
C THR A 50 12.96 -5.74 -0.25
N ARG A 51 13.60 -5.17 0.80
CA ARG A 51 14.81 -5.68 1.47
C ARG A 51 15.94 -6.06 0.51
N ILE A 52 16.08 -5.29 -0.58
CA ILE A 52 17.03 -5.55 -1.65
C ILE A 52 17.90 -4.32 -1.92
N GLN A 53 19.02 -4.51 -2.58
CA GLN A 53 19.88 -3.44 -3.07
C GLN A 53 19.92 -3.48 -4.61
N PRO A 54 20.28 -2.36 -5.29
CA PRO A 54 20.27 -2.27 -6.76
C PRO A 54 20.99 -3.41 -7.46
N GLU A 55 22.16 -3.79 -6.96
CA GLU A 55 22.99 -4.85 -7.54
C GLU A 55 22.44 -6.27 -7.39
N GLN A 56 21.39 -6.45 -6.62
CA GLN A 56 20.75 -7.73 -6.35
C GLN A 56 19.46 -7.94 -7.17
N LEU A 57 19.00 -6.90 -7.88
CA LEU A 57 17.79 -6.98 -8.70
C LEU A 57 18.04 -7.87 -9.92
N THR A 58 17.12 -8.78 -10.17
CA THR A 58 17.09 -9.62 -11.38
C THR A 58 16.21 -8.97 -12.45
N ASP A 59 16.32 -9.43 -13.69
CA ASP A 59 15.51 -8.90 -14.79
C ASP A 59 14.01 -9.02 -14.51
N VAL A 60 13.57 -10.14 -13.92
CA VAL A 60 12.16 -10.32 -13.57
C VAL A 60 11.70 -9.36 -12.46
N MET A 61 12.60 -8.93 -11.58
CA MET A 61 12.29 -7.94 -10.53
C MET A 61 12.31 -6.51 -11.08
N LEU A 62 13.09 -6.26 -12.14
CA LEU A 62 13.17 -4.93 -12.78
C LEU A 62 12.00 -4.69 -13.73
N GLU A 63 11.59 -5.70 -14.48
CA GLU A 63 10.57 -5.59 -15.53
C GLU A 63 9.63 -6.82 -15.56
N PRO A 64 8.83 -7.04 -14.49
CA PRO A 64 7.92 -8.16 -14.45
C PRO A 64 6.78 -7.97 -15.46
N ASP A 65 6.64 -8.91 -16.40
CA ASP A 65 5.56 -8.94 -17.41
C ASP A 65 5.39 -7.61 -18.18
N GLY A 66 6.50 -6.94 -18.49
CA GLY A 66 6.50 -5.68 -19.24
C GLY A 66 6.11 -4.43 -18.42
N LEU A 67 6.01 -4.55 -17.10
CA LEU A 67 5.86 -3.41 -16.23
C LEU A 67 7.22 -2.76 -15.97
N GLU A 68 7.35 -1.46 -16.20
CA GLU A 68 8.54 -0.71 -15.77
C GLU A 68 8.56 -0.57 -14.23
N SER A 69 9.72 -0.33 -13.65
CA SER A 69 9.88 -0.21 -12.20
C SER A 69 10.62 1.04 -11.74
N ALA A 70 10.34 1.42 -10.50
CA ALA A 70 11.15 2.37 -9.74
C ALA A 70 11.24 1.90 -8.30
N PHE A 71 12.44 1.96 -7.72
CA PHE A 71 12.71 1.53 -6.34
C PHE A 71 13.30 2.66 -5.51
N GLU A 72 13.03 2.61 -4.22
CA GLU A 72 13.72 3.38 -3.20
C GLU A 72 14.29 2.41 -2.17
N PHE A 73 15.61 2.42 -2.02
CA PHE A 73 16.34 1.46 -1.20
C PHE A 73 16.70 2.06 0.15
N ALA A 74 16.67 1.23 1.20
CA ALA A 74 17.29 1.63 2.46
C ALA A 74 18.82 1.62 2.34
N VAL A 75 19.48 2.55 3.04
CA VAL A 75 20.94 2.54 3.17
C VAL A 75 21.40 1.25 3.86
N LYS A 76 20.66 0.80 4.87
CA LYS A 76 20.92 -0.48 5.54
C LYS A 76 20.51 -1.65 4.64
N ARG A 77 21.49 -2.51 4.30
CA ARG A 77 21.26 -3.69 3.47
C ARG A 77 20.28 -4.69 4.13
N GLY A 78 19.42 -5.30 3.30
CA GLY A 78 18.46 -6.29 3.74
C GLY A 78 17.34 -5.76 4.65
N TYR A 79 17.06 -4.47 4.58
CA TYR A 79 16.12 -3.77 5.45
C TYR A 79 15.19 -2.85 4.65
N SER A 80 13.90 -2.78 5.03
CA SER A 80 12.92 -1.84 4.47
C SER A 80 12.92 -1.82 2.92
N GLY A 81 12.83 -0.64 2.32
CA GLY A 81 12.77 -0.45 0.87
C GLY A 81 11.34 -0.52 0.33
N VAL A 82 11.01 0.37 -0.58
CA VAL A 82 9.74 0.40 -1.30
C VAL A 82 9.96 0.39 -2.81
N GLY A 83 8.93 0.07 -3.58
CA GLY A 83 9.00 0.08 -5.02
C GLY A 83 7.66 0.32 -5.68
N LEU A 84 7.72 0.62 -6.96
CA LEU A 84 6.57 0.77 -7.84
C LEU A 84 6.82 -0.02 -9.11
N TYR A 85 5.80 -0.74 -9.57
CA TYR A 85 5.68 -1.18 -10.96
C TYR A 85 4.55 -0.40 -11.62
N PHE A 86 4.71 -0.11 -12.90
CA PHE A 86 3.70 0.63 -13.66
C PHE A 86 3.70 0.23 -15.13
N LYS A 87 2.51 0.10 -15.70
CA LYS A 87 2.29 -0.18 -17.12
C LYS A 87 2.47 1.08 -17.97
N LYS A 88 1.92 2.20 -17.51
CA LYS A 88 2.11 3.51 -18.11
C LYS A 88 3.25 4.24 -17.41
N LYS A 89 4.20 4.76 -18.15
CA LYS A 89 5.30 5.56 -17.61
C LYS A 89 4.77 6.80 -16.91
N PRO A 90 5.15 7.05 -15.65
CA PRO A 90 4.76 8.26 -14.93
C PRO A 90 5.47 9.50 -15.48
N ASP A 91 4.86 10.65 -15.31
CA ASP A 91 5.44 11.95 -15.67
C ASP A 91 6.62 12.31 -14.76
N ARG A 92 6.57 11.84 -13.50
CA ARG A 92 7.58 12.11 -12.47
C ARG A 92 7.64 10.97 -11.47
N ILE A 93 8.86 10.68 -10.98
CA ILE A 93 9.10 9.86 -9.79
C ILE A 93 9.73 10.74 -8.72
N GLN A 94 9.17 10.72 -7.51
CA GLN A 94 9.73 11.32 -6.32
C GLN A 94 10.16 10.23 -5.33
N ARG A 95 11.39 10.32 -4.83
CA ARG A 95 11.94 9.42 -3.81
C ARG A 95 12.09 10.19 -2.50
N GLY A 96 11.62 9.57 -1.41
CA GLY A 96 11.63 10.19 -0.10
C GLY A 96 10.66 11.36 0.05
N ILE A 97 10.51 11.83 1.28
CA ILE A 97 9.65 12.97 1.66
C ILE A 97 10.45 14.20 2.08
N GLY A 98 11.78 14.16 1.98
CA GLY A 98 12.65 15.26 2.38
C GLY A 98 13.04 15.26 3.86
N TRP A 99 12.85 14.15 4.56
CA TRP A 99 13.31 13.96 5.94
C TRP A 99 14.30 12.79 6.01
N THR A 100 15.56 13.12 6.24
CA THR A 100 16.69 12.19 6.11
C THR A 100 16.53 10.91 6.91
N GLU A 101 16.04 10.98 8.15
CA GLU A 101 15.90 9.82 9.02
C GLU A 101 14.89 8.79 8.44
N MET A 102 13.83 9.24 7.80
CA MET A 102 12.89 8.37 7.11
C MET A 102 13.41 7.95 5.73
N ASP A 103 14.00 8.89 4.99
CA ASP A 103 14.43 8.67 3.61
C ASP A 103 15.60 7.68 3.53
N THR A 104 16.53 7.67 4.52
CA THR A 104 17.59 6.67 4.62
C THR A 104 17.09 5.25 4.86
N GLU A 105 15.84 5.09 5.31
CA GLU A 105 15.21 3.79 5.48
C GLU A 105 14.42 3.33 4.24
N GLY A 106 14.35 4.14 3.17
CA GLY A 106 13.68 3.76 1.91
C GLY A 106 12.21 3.43 2.11
N ARG A 107 11.41 4.39 2.63
CA ARG A 107 10.03 4.13 3.06
C ARG A 107 8.96 4.80 2.20
N PHE A 108 9.37 5.61 1.23
CA PHE A 108 8.44 6.41 0.44
C PHE A 108 8.93 6.55 -0.99
N ILE A 109 8.04 6.26 -1.95
CA ILE A 109 8.23 6.56 -3.37
C ILE A 109 6.89 6.94 -3.98
N GLN A 110 6.88 7.97 -4.82
CA GLN A 110 5.68 8.49 -5.49
C GLN A 110 5.86 8.52 -7.00
N ALA A 111 4.84 8.12 -7.72
CA ALA A 111 4.72 8.28 -9.16
C ALA A 111 3.55 9.21 -9.50
N ASP A 112 3.78 10.19 -10.37
CA ASP A 112 2.78 11.14 -10.84
C ASP A 112 2.30 10.76 -12.25
N PHE A 113 0.98 10.69 -12.42
CA PHE A 113 0.30 10.40 -13.69
C PHE A 113 -0.75 11.50 -13.93
N GLY A 114 -0.43 12.50 -14.78
CA GLY A 114 -1.29 13.64 -14.97
C GLY A 114 -1.63 14.32 -13.63
N LYS A 115 -2.91 14.28 -13.24
CA LYS A 115 -3.39 14.87 -11.98
C LYS A 115 -3.40 13.92 -10.79
N LEU A 116 -3.10 12.63 -11.00
CA LEU A 116 -3.06 11.59 -9.96
C LEU A 116 -1.63 11.34 -9.51
N SER A 117 -1.41 11.27 -8.20
CA SER A 117 -0.17 10.78 -7.58
C SER A 117 -0.46 9.46 -6.86
N ILE A 118 0.39 8.46 -7.11
CA ILE A 118 0.32 7.14 -6.45
C ILE A 118 1.59 6.95 -5.63
N VAL A 119 1.43 6.64 -4.35
CA VAL A 119 2.53 6.50 -3.38
C VAL A 119 2.60 5.06 -2.91
N SER A 120 3.81 4.49 -2.85
CA SER A 120 4.13 3.32 -2.06
C SER A 120 4.79 3.76 -0.76
N LEU A 121 4.15 3.42 0.36
CA LEU A 121 4.52 3.83 1.71
C LEU A 121 4.76 2.61 2.59
N TYR A 122 5.83 2.65 3.38
CA TYR A 122 6.07 1.69 4.45
C TYR A 122 6.33 2.42 5.77
N LEU A 123 5.29 2.58 6.59
CA LEU A 123 5.44 3.17 7.92
C LEU A 123 6.19 2.21 8.85
N PRO A 124 7.07 2.74 9.73
CA PRO A 124 7.82 1.87 10.64
C PRO A 124 6.91 1.15 11.62
N SER A 125 7.27 -0.09 11.95
CA SER A 125 6.73 -0.79 13.11
C SER A 125 7.41 -0.30 14.38
N GLY A 126 6.65 -0.16 15.48
CA GLY A 126 7.17 0.14 16.81
C GLY A 126 7.37 -1.09 17.67
N SER A 127 7.11 -2.29 17.14
CA SER A 127 7.07 -3.54 17.92
C SER A 127 8.41 -4.00 18.51
N SER A 128 9.52 -3.46 18.03
CA SER A 128 10.87 -3.79 18.53
C SER A 128 11.35 -2.93 19.71
N GLY A 129 10.47 -2.17 20.35
CA GLY A 129 10.73 -1.43 21.58
C GLY A 129 10.56 0.08 21.45
N ASP A 130 10.74 0.78 22.56
CA ASP A 130 10.41 2.20 22.70
C ASP A 130 11.13 3.12 21.72
N VAL A 131 12.38 2.81 21.38
CA VAL A 131 13.16 3.60 20.41
C VAL A 131 12.46 3.60 19.05
N ARG A 132 12.00 2.44 18.58
CA ARG A 132 11.28 2.32 17.30
C ARG A 132 9.86 2.88 17.38
N GLN A 133 9.19 2.73 18.50
CA GLN A 133 7.86 3.33 18.70
C GLN A 133 7.94 4.86 18.71
N ASN A 134 8.93 5.43 19.37
CA ASN A 134 9.17 6.88 19.36
C ASN A 134 9.54 7.40 17.96
N PHE A 135 10.35 6.64 17.21
CA PHE A 135 10.64 6.96 15.83
C PHE A 135 9.36 6.93 14.97
N LYS A 136 8.50 5.92 15.15
CA LYS A 136 7.21 5.85 14.46
C LYS A 136 6.35 7.08 14.72
N PHE A 137 6.24 7.53 15.97
CA PHE A 137 5.49 8.75 16.30
C PHE A 137 6.05 10.00 15.60
N LYS A 138 7.38 10.15 15.52
CA LYS A 138 8.01 11.23 14.75
C LYS A 138 7.69 11.13 13.26
N VAL A 139 7.70 9.92 12.70
CA VAL A 139 7.32 9.68 11.30
C VAL A 139 5.88 10.10 11.06
N LEU A 140 4.94 9.70 11.95
CA LEU A 140 3.53 10.08 11.83
C LEU A 140 3.35 11.61 11.88
N GLU A 141 4.05 12.30 12.80
CA GLU A 141 4.01 13.78 12.89
C GLU A 141 4.53 14.44 11.61
N TYR A 142 5.65 13.96 11.08
CA TYR A 142 6.24 14.51 9.86
C TYR A 142 5.38 14.21 8.63
N PHE A 143 4.88 12.99 8.54
CA PHE A 143 4.04 12.55 7.44
C PHE A 143 2.68 13.27 7.43
N GLU A 144 2.14 13.61 8.59
CA GLU A 144 0.94 14.46 8.70
C GLU A 144 1.15 15.83 8.02
N LYS A 145 2.29 16.47 8.25
CA LYS A 145 2.63 17.74 7.59
C LYS A 145 2.70 17.57 6.07
N TRP A 146 3.33 16.49 5.61
CA TRP A 146 3.39 16.17 4.19
C TRP A 146 1.99 15.97 3.58
N LEU A 147 1.10 15.23 4.27
CA LEU A 147 -0.28 15.00 3.82
C LEU A 147 -1.06 16.31 3.67
N LEU A 148 -0.90 17.23 4.60
CA LEU A 148 -1.55 18.55 4.54
C LEU A 148 -1.03 19.38 3.37
N GLU A 149 0.27 19.38 3.09
CA GLU A 149 0.83 20.05 1.93
C GLU A 149 0.42 19.38 0.62
N ALA A 150 0.40 18.05 0.57
CA ALA A 150 -0.10 17.31 -0.59
C ALA A 150 -1.56 17.67 -0.92
N LYS A 151 -2.41 17.80 0.11
CA LYS A 151 -3.81 18.23 -0.07
C LYS A 151 -3.94 19.62 -0.69
N LYS A 152 -3.07 20.57 -0.30
CA LYS A 152 -3.06 21.94 -0.87
C LYS A 152 -2.72 21.95 -2.35
N SER A 153 -2.01 20.95 -2.86
CA SER A 153 -1.65 20.88 -4.28
C SER A 153 -2.84 20.70 -5.21
N GLY A 154 -3.98 20.25 -4.68
CA GLY A 154 -5.19 19.97 -5.45
C GLY A 154 -5.08 18.74 -6.35
N ARG A 155 -4.01 17.94 -6.23
CA ARG A 155 -3.85 16.68 -6.95
C ARG A 155 -4.65 15.56 -6.28
N GLU A 156 -5.16 14.65 -7.07
CA GLU A 156 -5.66 13.39 -6.55
C GLU A 156 -4.50 12.54 -6.03
N LEU A 157 -4.71 11.82 -4.94
CA LEU A 157 -3.68 11.07 -4.26
C LEU A 157 -4.20 9.70 -3.83
N ILE A 158 -3.43 8.63 -4.11
CA ILE A 158 -3.63 7.31 -3.52
C ILE A 158 -2.33 6.90 -2.83
N ILE A 159 -2.40 6.63 -1.54
CA ILE A 159 -1.26 6.17 -0.74
C ILE A 159 -1.48 4.71 -0.39
N CYS A 160 -0.78 3.85 -1.10
CA CYS A 160 -0.77 2.41 -0.88
C CYS A 160 0.34 2.04 0.10
N GLY A 161 0.08 1.08 0.95
CA GLY A 161 1.20 0.55 1.72
C GLY A 161 0.83 -0.12 3.02
N ASP A 162 1.89 -0.50 3.70
CA ASP A 162 1.85 -1.00 5.07
C ASP A 162 1.96 0.19 6.03
N TRP A 163 0.84 0.51 6.66
CA TRP A 163 0.75 1.61 7.61
C TRP A 163 1.11 1.20 9.04
N ASN A 164 1.29 -0.11 9.27
CA ASN A 164 1.61 -0.68 10.57
C ASN A 164 0.65 -0.21 11.70
N ILE A 165 -0.59 0.10 11.36
CA ILE A 165 -1.66 0.51 12.28
C ILE A 165 -2.96 -0.18 11.87
N ALA A 166 -3.61 -0.88 12.79
CA ALA A 166 -5.00 -1.26 12.68
C ALA A 166 -5.87 -0.14 13.26
N HIS A 167 -6.84 0.37 12.49
CA HIS A 167 -7.57 1.59 12.86
C HIS A 167 -8.59 1.34 13.96
N LYS A 168 -9.47 0.37 13.76
CA LYS A 168 -10.60 0.07 14.66
C LYS A 168 -10.58 -1.37 15.13
N GLU A 169 -11.46 -1.70 16.07
CA GLU A 169 -11.60 -3.04 16.64
C GLU A 169 -11.89 -4.11 15.57
N ILE A 170 -12.59 -3.74 14.50
CA ILE A 170 -12.90 -4.61 13.36
C ILE A 170 -11.64 -4.95 12.54
N ASP A 171 -10.55 -4.19 12.68
CA ASP A 171 -9.35 -4.32 11.86
C ASP A 171 -8.31 -5.31 12.42
N LEU A 172 -8.59 -5.95 13.55
CA LEU A 172 -7.75 -7.03 14.08
C LEU A 172 -8.54 -8.02 14.91
N LYS A 173 -8.08 -9.27 14.90
CA LYS A 173 -8.56 -10.27 15.84
C LYS A 173 -7.97 -9.99 17.23
N ASN A 174 -8.69 -10.37 18.28
CA ASN A 174 -8.24 -10.22 19.68
C ASN A 174 -7.88 -8.76 20.06
N TRP A 175 -8.59 -7.78 19.54
CA TRP A 175 -8.31 -6.37 19.76
C TRP A 175 -8.23 -5.97 21.25
N LYS A 176 -9.02 -6.60 22.13
CA LYS A 176 -9.01 -6.31 23.57
C LYS A 176 -7.64 -6.51 24.21
N ASN A 177 -6.90 -7.54 23.78
CA ASN A 177 -5.59 -7.87 24.31
C ASN A 177 -4.45 -7.07 23.64
N ASN A 178 -4.75 -6.36 22.56
CA ASN A 178 -3.76 -5.65 21.75
C ASN A 178 -3.74 -4.13 21.94
N GLN A 179 -4.58 -3.58 22.83
CA GLN A 179 -4.73 -2.12 23.03
C GLN A 179 -3.45 -1.42 23.53
N LYS A 180 -2.47 -2.15 24.04
CA LYS A 180 -1.16 -1.65 24.48
C LYS A 180 -0.02 -2.06 23.56
N ASN A 181 -0.33 -2.66 22.44
CA ASN A 181 0.67 -3.13 21.47
C ASN A 181 0.83 -2.12 20.33
N SER A 182 2.09 -1.95 19.87
CA SER A 182 2.37 -1.18 18.68
C SER A 182 1.51 -1.65 17.50
N GLY A 183 0.98 -0.71 16.73
CA GLY A 183 0.01 -0.96 15.66
C GLY A 183 -1.44 -0.86 16.11
N PHE A 184 -1.72 -0.81 17.42
CA PHE A 184 -3.08 -0.61 17.95
C PHE A 184 -3.13 0.28 19.18
N LEU A 185 -2.11 1.09 19.38
CA LEU A 185 -2.07 2.08 20.44
C LEU A 185 -3.15 3.15 20.22
N PRO A 186 -3.74 3.68 21.30
CA PRO A 186 -4.75 4.76 21.19
C PRO A 186 -4.29 5.94 20.33
N GLU A 187 -3.03 6.35 20.47
CA GLU A 187 -2.43 7.48 19.74
C GLU A 187 -2.31 7.19 18.23
N GLU A 188 -1.93 5.96 17.86
CA GLU A 188 -1.86 5.54 16.47
C GLU A 188 -3.24 5.51 15.80
N ARG A 189 -4.22 4.95 16.51
CA ARG A 189 -5.62 4.90 16.07
C ARG A 189 -6.22 6.30 15.94
N ALA A 190 -5.96 7.18 16.92
CA ALA A 190 -6.41 8.56 16.89
C ALA A 190 -5.82 9.34 15.71
N TRP A 191 -4.57 9.07 15.35
CA TRP A 191 -3.91 9.67 14.19
C TRP A 191 -4.62 9.27 12.87
N LEU A 192 -4.95 7.99 12.68
CA LEU A 192 -5.73 7.55 11.53
C LEU A 192 -7.15 8.14 11.52
N THR A 193 -7.80 8.20 12.68
CA THR A 193 -9.13 8.84 12.80
C THR A 193 -9.06 10.30 12.32
N LYS A 194 -8.08 11.07 12.79
CA LYS A 194 -7.86 12.45 12.36
C LYS A 194 -7.64 12.56 10.84
N LEU A 195 -6.87 11.65 10.27
CA LEU A 195 -6.63 11.58 8.82
C LEU A 195 -7.95 11.45 8.03
N PHE A 196 -8.83 10.57 8.49
CA PHE A 196 -10.09 10.29 7.80
C PHE A 196 -11.18 11.33 8.10
N THR A 197 -11.33 11.77 9.35
CA THR A 197 -12.42 12.69 9.76
C THR A 197 -12.07 14.16 9.53
N ASP A 198 -10.86 14.58 9.90
CA ASP A 198 -10.49 16.01 9.89
C ASP A 198 -9.87 16.42 8.56
N TYR A 199 -9.05 15.54 7.97
CA TYR A 199 -8.37 15.83 6.70
C TYR A 199 -9.13 15.32 5.48
N GLY A 200 -10.12 14.45 5.69
CA GLY A 200 -11.03 13.99 4.65
C GLY A 200 -10.42 12.99 3.67
N TYR A 201 -9.32 12.33 4.04
CA TYR A 201 -8.85 11.18 3.30
C TYR A 201 -9.78 9.98 3.51
N VAL A 202 -9.76 9.02 2.61
CA VAL A 202 -10.67 7.88 2.58
C VAL A 202 -9.88 6.58 2.71
N ASP A 203 -10.30 5.71 3.62
CA ASP A 203 -9.89 4.30 3.66
C ASP A 203 -10.72 3.54 2.62
N VAL A 204 -10.19 3.43 1.40
CA VAL A 204 -10.94 2.94 0.24
C VAL A 204 -11.44 1.52 0.44
N PHE A 205 -10.64 0.66 1.06
CA PHE A 205 -11.08 -0.71 1.34
C PHE A 205 -12.33 -0.74 2.23
N ARG A 206 -12.37 0.07 3.30
CA ARG A 206 -13.51 0.10 4.23
C ARG A 206 -14.76 0.74 3.65
N GLU A 207 -14.62 1.67 2.70
CA GLU A 207 -15.78 2.19 1.95
C GLU A 207 -16.45 1.09 1.12
N LEU A 208 -15.67 0.17 0.54
CA LEU A 208 -16.18 -0.91 -0.29
C LEU A 208 -16.57 -2.16 0.53
N ASN A 209 -15.86 -2.44 1.62
CA ASN A 209 -16.04 -3.66 2.40
C ASN A 209 -16.17 -3.37 3.91
N PRO A 210 -17.40 -3.33 4.45
CA PRO A 210 -17.63 -3.10 5.87
C PRO A 210 -17.51 -4.38 6.74
N ASN A 211 -17.21 -5.54 6.13
CA ASN A 211 -17.25 -6.81 6.84
C ASN A 211 -16.09 -6.98 7.82
N ALA A 212 -16.35 -7.74 8.88
CA ALA A 212 -15.32 -8.17 9.83
C ALA A 212 -14.41 -9.28 9.24
N ASP A 213 -13.36 -9.60 9.99
CA ASP A 213 -12.42 -10.67 9.66
C ASP A 213 -11.67 -10.49 8.31
N GLN A 214 -11.51 -9.23 7.89
CA GLN A 214 -10.75 -8.83 6.71
C GLN A 214 -9.39 -8.33 7.15
N TYR A 215 -8.35 -9.14 6.96
CA TYR A 215 -6.99 -8.86 7.42
C TYR A 215 -5.98 -8.94 6.28
N THR A 216 -4.85 -8.25 6.45
CA THR A 216 -3.77 -8.22 5.47
C THR A 216 -2.45 -8.76 6.02
N TRP A 217 -2.34 -8.95 7.33
CA TRP A 217 -1.15 -9.47 7.99
C TRP A 217 -1.49 -10.52 9.04
N TRP A 218 -0.66 -11.56 9.12
CA TRP A 218 -0.75 -12.63 10.13
C TRP A 218 0.63 -12.99 10.66
N SER A 219 0.74 -13.12 11.97
CA SER A 219 1.96 -13.62 12.60
C SER A 219 2.34 -15.00 12.03
N ASN A 220 3.64 -15.26 11.92
CA ASN A 220 4.14 -16.59 11.59
C ASN A 220 4.04 -17.60 12.75
N ARG A 221 3.54 -17.17 13.92
CA ARG A 221 3.39 -17.98 15.13
C ARG A 221 1.95 -18.43 15.32
N GLY A 222 1.77 -19.55 16.04
CA GLY A 222 0.46 -19.98 16.53
C GLY A 222 -0.54 -20.37 15.45
N ARG A 223 -0.10 -20.65 14.22
CA ARG A 223 -0.96 -20.93 13.06
C ARG A 223 -1.97 -19.81 12.80
N ALA A 224 -1.51 -18.57 12.94
CA ALA A 224 -2.38 -17.39 12.86
C ALA A 224 -3.06 -17.24 11.50
N TRP A 225 -2.34 -17.53 10.41
CA TRP A 225 -2.91 -17.54 9.06
C TRP A 225 -4.08 -18.52 8.91
N GLU A 226 -3.87 -19.77 9.31
CA GLU A 226 -4.88 -20.81 9.17
C GLU A 226 -6.14 -20.54 10.02
N LYS A 227 -5.94 -19.90 11.18
CA LYS A 227 -7.04 -19.53 12.11
C LYS A 227 -7.64 -18.16 11.81
N ASN A 228 -7.16 -17.46 10.80
CA ASN A 228 -7.47 -16.07 10.49
C ASN A 228 -7.34 -15.14 11.73
N VAL A 229 -6.26 -15.30 12.50
CA VAL A 229 -5.93 -14.39 13.60
C VAL A 229 -4.99 -13.31 13.05
N GLY A 230 -5.55 -12.33 12.39
CA GLY A 230 -4.82 -11.33 11.62
C GLY A 230 -5.11 -9.89 12.05
N TRP A 231 -4.40 -8.99 11.36
CA TRP A 231 -4.51 -7.54 11.46
C TRP A 231 -4.64 -6.95 10.06
N ARG A 232 -5.44 -5.92 9.90
CA ARG A 232 -5.45 -5.12 8.66
C ARG A 232 -4.48 -3.94 8.85
N LEU A 233 -3.31 -4.06 8.25
CA LEU A 233 -2.21 -3.09 8.33
C LEU A 233 -1.93 -2.41 7.00
N ASP A 234 -2.38 -2.99 5.90
CA ASP A 234 -2.18 -2.50 4.55
C ASP A 234 -3.42 -1.75 4.07
N TYR A 235 -3.21 -0.59 3.47
CA TYR A 235 -4.28 0.33 3.06
C TYR A 235 -4.03 0.86 1.65
N GLN A 236 -5.11 1.28 1.02
CA GLN A 236 -5.08 2.30 -0.02
C GLN A 236 -5.87 3.48 0.51
N VAL A 237 -5.16 4.50 0.98
CA VAL A 237 -5.75 5.75 1.50
C VAL A 237 -5.76 6.76 0.37
N ALA A 238 -6.91 7.34 0.07
CA ALA A 238 -7.07 8.18 -1.10
C ALA A 238 -7.74 9.52 -0.79
N SER A 239 -7.49 10.51 -1.65
CA SER A 239 -8.29 11.74 -1.69
C SER A 239 -9.73 11.42 -2.14
N PRO A 240 -10.74 12.21 -1.72
CA PRO A 240 -12.15 11.86 -1.93
C PRO A 240 -12.54 11.68 -3.39
N GLY A 241 -11.99 12.47 -4.32
CA GLY A 241 -12.34 12.42 -5.73
C GLY A 241 -11.98 11.07 -6.36
N ILE A 242 -10.73 10.64 -6.22
CA ILE A 242 -10.30 9.34 -6.76
C ILE A 242 -10.90 8.17 -5.97
N ALA A 243 -11.08 8.30 -4.65
CA ALA A 243 -11.72 7.27 -3.84
C ALA A 243 -13.14 6.95 -4.32
N ALA A 244 -13.89 7.96 -4.76
CA ALA A 244 -15.25 7.79 -5.28
C ALA A 244 -15.33 6.97 -6.59
N THR A 245 -14.21 6.77 -7.28
CA THR A 245 -14.14 5.93 -8.49
C THR A 245 -13.80 4.47 -8.19
N ALA A 246 -13.53 4.11 -6.95
CA ALA A 246 -13.24 2.73 -6.58
C ALA A 246 -14.49 1.85 -6.75
N SER A 247 -14.34 0.72 -7.43
CA SER A 247 -15.46 -0.14 -7.85
C SER A 247 -15.38 -1.58 -7.35
N ALA A 248 -14.18 -2.07 -7.04
CA ALA A 248 -13.98 -3.41 -6.50
C ALA A 248 -12.74 -3.46 -5.60
N GLU A 249 -12.76 -4.39 -4.65
CA GLU A 249 -11.67 -4.64 -3.73
C GLU A 249 -11.46 -6.14 -3.51
N SER A 250 -10.23 -6.54 -3.17
CA SER A 250 -9.94 -7.86 -2.65
C SER A 250 -8.64 -7.90 -1.87
N ILE A 251 -8.58 -8.80 -0.89
CA ILE A 251 -7.35 -9.22 -0.21
C ILE A 251 -7.02 -10.62 -0.71
N TYR A 252 -5.90 -10.79 -1.39
CA TYR A 252 -5.53 -12.06 -2.00
C TYR A 252 -4.89 -13.01 -0.99
N THR A 253 -5.62 -14.07 -0.63
CA THR A 253 -5.21 -15.05 0.37
C THR A 253 -5.12 -16.50 -0.16
N ALA A 254 -5.29 -16.72 -1.47
CA ALA A 254 -5.23 -18.05 -2.04
C ALA A 254 -3.81 -18.65 -2.01
N GLU A 255 -2.79 -17.80 -2.16
CA GLU A 255 -1.38 -18.15 -2.04
C GLU A 255 -0.68 -17.19 -1.09
N ARG A 256 0.39 -17.64 -0.45
CA ARG A 256 1.10 -16.86 0.57
C ARG A 256 2.52 -16.53 0.14
N PHE A 257 2.77 -15.32 -0.34
CA PHE A 257 4.08 -14.83 -0.76
C PHE A 257 4.89 -14.21 0.37
N SER A 258 4.18 -13.72 1.40
CA SER A 258 4.70 -12.95 2.53
C SER A 258 3.87 -13.27 3.77
N ASP A 259 4.18 -12.69 4.90
CA ASP A 259 3.28 -12.62 6.07
C ASP A 259 2.16 -11.55 5.88
N HIS A 260 2.24 -10.74 4.83
CA HIS A 260 1.16 -9.90 4.32
C HIS A 260 0.50 -10.52 3.08
N ALA A 261 -0.78 -10.20 2.87
CA ALA A 261 -1.51 -10.50 1.65
C ALA A 261 -1.61 -9.26 0.75
N PRO A 262 -1.52 -9.40 -0.58
CA PRO A 262 -1.75 -8.30 -1.50
C PRO A 262 -3.16 -7.72 -1.35
N LEU A 263 -3.25 -6.39 -1.31
CA LEU A 263 -4.49 -5.62 -1.34
C LEU A 263 -4.71 -5.07 -2.75
N ILE A 264 -5.81 -5.44 -3.39
CA ILE A 264 -6.15 -5.08 -4.77
C ILE A 264 -7.40 -4.20 -4.74
N ILE A 265 -7.34 -3.06 -5.42
CA ILE A 265 -8.52 -2.21 -5.64
C ILE A 265 -8.56 -1.79 -7.10
N ASP A 266 -9.74 -1.91 -7.70
CA ASP A 266 -10.04 -1.43 -9.04
C ASP A 266 -10.75 -0.08 -8.96
N TYR A 267 -10.31 0.85 -9.80
CA TYR A 267 -10.87 2.20 -9.90
C TYR A 267 -11.39 2.44 -11.31
N ASP A 268 -12.59 2.99 -11.44
CA ASP A 268 -13.15 3.46 -12.73
C ASP A 268 -12.41 4.76 -13.14
N TYR A 269 -11.15 4.59 -13.48
CA TYR A 269 -10.20 5.65 -13.80
C TYR A 269 -9.21 5.19 -14.87
N THR A 270 -8.77 6.10 -15.72
CA THR A 270 -7.73 5.84 -16.73
C THR A 270 -6.49 6.68 -16.43
N LEU A 271 -5.32 6.00 -16.29
CA LEU A 271 -4.03 6.67 -16.13
C LEU A 271 -3.62 7.45 -17.36
#